data_08d4f1e79ee69da44333619683d571be
#
_entry.id   08d4f1e79ee69da44333619683d571be
#
_cell.length_a   1.000
_cell.length_b   1.000
_cell.length_c   1.000
_cell.angle_alpha   90.00
_cell.angle_beta   90.00
_cell.angle_gamma   90.00
#
_symmetry.space_group_name_H-M   'P 1'
#
loop_
_entity.id
_entity.type
_entity.pdbx_description
1 polymer ?
#
loop_
_entity_poly.entity_id
_entity_poly.type
_entity_poly.pdbx_seq_one_letter_code
_entity_poly.pdbx_strand_id
1 'polypeptide(L)'
;MFKKILVALAVALPACLWAQAPKFGVVDVESIIPQMAEYQEAQTKIGEAAKTYEAEYTKINEELQKKMAELQELEKDATTLQSIKERRLQDLQELDKKAQQFAQTAQQDLQRQQAQLMQPVQEKVMNAIKSVGTENGFTMIFPEGVPAFVSTDVQDVTALVKAKLGVK
;
A
#
# COMPACT_ATOMS: atom_id res chain seq x y z
N MET A 1 27.08 19.99 -71.00
CA MET A 1 27.23 18.99 -69.90
C MET A 1 26.95 19.57 -68.54
N PHE A 2 26.65 20.86 -68.37
CA PHE A 2 26.43 21.55 -67.09
C PHE A 2 24.99 21.41 -66.52
N LYS A 3 24.00 20.99 -67.34
CA LYS A 3 22.59 20.86 -66.82
C LYS A 3 22.25 19.58 -66.08
N LYS A 4 23.13 18.58 -66.08
CA LYS A 4 22.88 17.28 -65.40
C LYS A 4 23.48 17.22 -63.97
N ILE A 5 24.30 18.20 -63.59
CA ILE A 5 24.92 18.25 -62.26
C ILE A 5 24.03 18.97 -61.22
N LEU A 6 23.09 19.82 -61.71
CA LEU A 6 22.23 20.64 -60.84
C LEU A 6 21.04 19.87 -60.25
N VAL A 7 20.71 18.68 -60.79
CA VAL A 7 19.60 17.82 -60.32
C VAL A 7 20.06 16.86 -59.23
N ALA A 8 21.35 16.57 -59.11
CA ALA A 8 21.89 15.67 -58.10
C ALA A 8 22.10 16.32 -56.73
N LEU A 9 22.07 17.66 -56.64
CA LEU A 9 22.28 18.43 -55.39
C LEU A 9 20.97 18.70 -54.64
N ALA A 10 19.80 18.43 -55.24
CA ALA A 10 18.49 18.70 -54.63
C ALA A 10 17.92 17.53 -53.82
N VAL A 11 18.61 16.36 -53.77
CA VAL A 11 18.13 15.15 -53.04
C VAL A 11 18.86 14.96 -51.71
N ALA A 12 19.84 15.78 -51.40
CA ALA A 12 20.49 15.80 -50.10
C ALA A 12 19.84 16.86 -49.15
N LEU A 13 18.48 16.90 -49.11
CA LEU A 13 17.83 17.45 -47.96
C LEU A 13 18.16 16.48 -46.82
N PRO A 14 18.87 16.93 -45.77
CA PRO A 14 18.99 16.10 -44.56
C PRO A 14 17.56 15.79 -44.16
N ALA A 15 17.21 14.51 -44.14
CA ALA A 15 16.13 14.05 -43.31
C ALA A 15 16.51 14.51 -41.90
N CYS A 16 16.10 15.73 -41.54
CA CYS A 16 16.05 16.16 -40.15
C CYS A 16 15.12 15.16 -39.52
N LEU A 17 15.70 14.05 -39.07
CA LEU A 17 15.13 13.18 -38.09
C LEU A 17 14.67 14.15 -36.99
N TRP A 18 13.39 14.37 -36.91
CA TRP A 18 12.76 15.02 -35.77
C TRP A 18 13.01 14.06 -34.60
N ALA A 19 14.21 14.16 -34.05
CA ALA A 19 14.50 13.64 -32.75
C ALA A 19 13.63 14.51 -31.82
N GLN A 20 12.39 14.06 -31.60
CA GLN A 20 11.56 14.70 -30.59
C GLN A 20 12.36 14.65 -29.30
N ALA A 21 12.61 15.81 -28.72
CA ALA A 21 13.27 15.87 -27.43
C ALA A 21 12.52 14.97 -26.44
N PRO A 22 13.23 14.18 -25.64
CA PRO A 22 12.59 13.29 -24.69
C PRO A 22 11.67 14.09 -23.77
N LYS A 23 10.41 13.70 -23.72
CA LYS A 23 9.38 14.34 -22.90
C LYS A 23 9.31 13.66 -21.53
N PHE A 24 9.51 14.46 -20.48
CA PHE A 24 9.45 13.97 -19.10
C PHE A 24 8.22 14.51 -18.40
N GLY A 25 7.66 13.68 -17.50
CA GLY A 25 6.53 14.05 -16.66
C GLY A 25 6.77 13.72 -15.18
N VAL A 26 6.02 14.36 -14.31
CA VAL A 26 5.90 14.02 -12.89
C VAL A 26 4.44 13.79 -12.54
N VAL A 27 4.19 12.92 -11.56
CA VAL A 27 2.85 12.56 -11.11
C VAL A 27 2.83 12.48 -9.59
N ASP A 28 1.87 13.17 -8.96
CA ASP A 28 1.59 13.07 -7.53
C ASP A 28 0.66 11.87 -7.25
N VAL A 29 1.27 10.70 -7.05
CA VAL A 29 0.57 9.46 -6.74
C VAL A 29 -0.08 9.52 -5.37
N GLU A 30 0.53 10.22 -4.41
CA GLU A 30 0.04 10.34 -3.03
C GLU A 30 -1.28 11.11 -2.97
N SER A 31 -1.48 12.10 -3.83
CA SER A 31 -2.75 12.82 -3.93
C SER A 31 -3.84 12.04 -4.67
N ILE A 32 -3.48 11.10 -5.54
CA ILE A 32 -4.40 10.31 -6.36
C ILE A 32 -5.02 9.17 -5.56
N ILE A 33 -4.18 8.34 -4.92
CA ILE A 33 -4.58 7.09 -4.27
C ILE A 33 -5.73 7.27 -3.28
N PRO A 34 -5.73 8.26 -2.35
CA PRO A 34 -6.81 8.43 -1.39
C PRO A 34 -8.16 8.77 -2.00
N GLN A 35 -8.18 9.26 -3.24
CA GLN A 35 -9.41 9.64 -3.95
C GLN A 35 -10.06 8.47 -4.70
N MET A 36 -9.37 7.34 -4.80
CA MET A 36 -9.87 6.14 -5.48
C MET A 36 -10.88 5.40 -4.61
N ALA A 37 -12.00 5.00 -5.20
CA ALA A 37 -13.02 4.22 -4.51
C ALA A 37 -12.48 2.88 -3.99
N GLU A 38 -11.64 2.22 -4.76
CA GLU A 38 -11.00 0.95 -4.39
C GLU A 38 -10.08 1.10 -3.17
N TYR A 39 -9.39 2.24 -3.04
CA TYR A 39 -8.58 2.53 -1.85
C TYR A 39 -9.47 2.69 -0.61
N GLN A 40 -10.55 3.46 -0.72
CA GLN A 40 -11.48 3.66 0.39
C GLN A 40 -12.16 2.36 0.82
N GLU A 41 -12.53 1.50 -0.15
CA GLU A 41 -13.06 0.17 0.14
C GLU A 41 -12.01 -0.71 0.82
N ALA A 42 -10.76 -0.69 0.36
CA ALA A 42 -9.65 -1.41 0.99
C ALA A 42 -9.44 -0.95 2.44
N GLN A 43 -9.42 0.37 2.68
CA GLN A 43 -9.28 0.92 4.03
C GLN A 43 -10.43 0.51 4.95
N THR A 44 -11.66 0.50 4.43
CA THR A 44 -12.83 0.05 5.18
C THR A 44 -12.69 -1.42 5.60
N LYS A 45 -12.33 -2.30 4.67
CA LYS A 45 -12.13 -3.73 4.95
C LYS A 45 -11.01 -3.99 5.98
N ILE A 46 -9.89 -3.25 5.85
CA ILE A 46 -8.79 -3.34 6.82
C ILE A 46 -9.24 -2.87 8.20
N GLY A 47 -9.98 -1.76 8.26
CA GLY A 47 -10.54 -1.23 9.50
C GLY A 47 -11.53 -2.18 10.17
N GLU A 48 -12.39 -2.86 9.43
CA GLU A 48 -13.32 -3.86 9.94
C GLU A 48 -12.57 -5.09 10.46
N ALA A 49 -11.57 -5.58 9.75
CA ALA A 49 -10.73 -6.68 10.20
C ALA A 49 -9.97 -6.30 11.50
N ALA A 50 -9.41 -5.10 11.58
CA ALA A 50 -8.72 -4.62 12.77
C ALA A 50 -9.65 -4.57 13.98
N LYS A 51 -10.87 -4.05 13.83
CA LYS A 51 -11.89 -4.04 14.90
C LYS A 51 -12.27 -5.45 15.36
N THR A 52 -12.34 -6.40 14.42
CA THR A 52 -12.66 -7.80 14.76
C THR A 52 -11.55 -8.42 15.61
N TYR A 53 -10.28 -8.22 15.22
CA TYR A 53 -9.14 -8.70 16.01
C TYR A 53 -9.04 -8.01 17.38
N GLU A 54 -9.28 -6.70 17.44
CA GLU A 54 -9.29 -5.95 18.69
C GLU A 54 -10.37 -6.47 19.66
N ALA A 55 -11.58 -6.70 19.17
CA ALA A 55 -12.68 -7.24 20.00
C ALA A 55 -12.36 -8.64 20.51
N GLU A 56 -11.74 -9.49 19.71
CA GLU A 56 -11.36 -10.84 20.13
C GLU A 56 -10.20 -10.80 21.15
N TYR A 57 -9.20 -9.95 20.92
CA TYR A 57 -8.09 -9.74 21.85
C TYR A 57 -8.58 -9.22 23.20
N THR A 58 -9.56 -8.30 23.20
CA THR A 58 -10.19 -7.78 24.42
C THR A 58 -10.83 -8.90 25.22
N LYS A 59 -11.58 -9.82 24.59
CA LYS A 59 -12.17 -10.97 25.28
C LYS A 59 -11.11 -11.88 25.93
N ILE A 60 -10.02 -12.13 25.23
CA ILE A 60 -8.92 -12.94 25.76
C ILE A 60 -8.31 -12.26 26.98
N ASN A 61 -8.10 -10.94 26.94
CA ASN A 61 -7.58 -10.19 28.09
C ASN A 61 -8.55 -10.14 29.27
N GLU A 62 -9.85 -9.99 29.03
CA GLU A 62 -10.87 -10.05 30.08
C GLU A 62 -10.87 -11.43 30.77
N GLU A 63 -10.78 -12.50 30.00
CA GLU A 63 -10.67 -13.85 30.54
C GLU A 63 -9.39 -14.03 31.36
N LEU A 64 -8.27 -13.49 30.88
CA LEU A 64 -6.99 -13.54 31.57
C LEU A 64 -7.05 -12.80 32.92
N GLN A 65 -7.61 -11.60 32.94
CA GLN A 65 -7.80 -10.85 34.20
C GLN A 65 -8.72 -11.58 35.17
N LYS A 66 -9.82 -12.17 34.69
CA LYS A 66 -10.72 -12.95 35.51
C LYS A 66 -10.01 -14.14 36.14
N LYS A 67 -9.25 -14.91 35.36
CA LYS A 67 -8.49 -16.06 35.88
C LYS A 67 -7.38 -15.64 36.86
N MET A 68 -6.76 -14.49 36.65
CA MET A 68 -5.81 -13.93 37.61
C MET A 68 -6.48 -13.62 38.95
N ALA A 69 -7.65 -12.98 38.91
CA ALA A 69 -8.39 -12.68 40.16
C ALA A 69 -8.84 -13.96 40.89
N GLU A 70 -9.33 -14.96 40.12
CA GLU A 70 -9.68 -16.28 40.71
C GLU A 70 -8.46 -16.94 41.38
N LEU A 71 -7.29 -16.91 40.74
CA LEU A 71 -6.06 -17.47 41.31
C LEU A 71 -5.67 -16.76 42.62
N GLN A 72 -5.74 -15.43 42.64
CA GLN A 72 -5.44 -14.62 43.83
C GLN A 72 -6.37 -14.99 45.01
N GLU A 73 -7.65 -15.23 44.78
CA GLU A 73 -8.57 -15.67 45.83
C GLU A 73 -8.24 -17.09 46.32
N LEU A 74 -7.92 -18.03 45.40
CA LEU A 74 -7.50 -19.37 45.75
C LEU A 74 -6.18 -19.40 46.55
N GLU A 75 -5.27 -18.47 46.31
CA GLU A 75 -4.02 -18.36 47.07
C GLU A 75 -4.26 -17.97 48.54
N LYS A 76 -5.27 -17.12 48.80
CA LYS A 76 -5.65 -16.71 50.17
C LYS A 76 -6.35 -17.82 50.97
N ASP A 77 -6.97 -18.78 50.25
CA ASP A 77 -7.66 -19.88 50.91
C ASP A 77 -6.68 -21.00 51.28
N ALA A 78 -6.47 -21.16 52.58
CA ALA A 78 -5.60 -22.19 53.14
C ALA A 78 -6.17 -23.63 53.00
N THR A 79 -7.45 -23.77 52.66
CA THR A 79 -8.10 -25.09 52.47
C THR A 79 -7.96 -25.60 51.04
N THR A 80 -7.63 -24.74 50.11
CA THR A 80 -7.45 -25.13 48.69
C THR A 80 -6.20 -25.96 48.50
N LEU A 81 -6.35 -27.15 47.87
CA LEU A 81 -5.26 -28.06 47.59
C LEU A 81 -4.20 -27.39 46.67
N GLN A 82 -2.93 -27.62 46.97
CA GLN A 82 -1.79 -27.06 46.22
C GLN A 82 -1.86 -27.46 44.73
N SER A 83 -2.27 -28.69 44.41
CA SER A 83 -2.43 -29.15 43.01
C SER A 83 -3.47 -28.36 42.21
N ILE A 84 -4.50 -27.83 42.89
CA ILE A 84 -5.50 -26.98 42.24
C ILE A 84 -4.88 -25.62 41.91
N LYS A 85 -4.12 -25.02 42.82
CA LYS A 85 -3.41 -23.74 42.61
C LYS A 85 -2.42 -23.85 41.44
N GLU A 86 -1.62 -24.92 41.42
CA GLU A 86 -0.66 -25.19 40.34
C GLU A 86 -1.34 -25.34 38.97
N ARG A 87 -2.46 -26.05 38.92
CA ARG A 87 -3.23 -26.20 37.70
C ARG A 87 -3.78 -24.85 37.19
N ARG A 88 -4.31 -24.03 38.07
CA ARG A 88 -4.81 -22.70 37.72
C ARG A 88 -3.72 -21.78 37.21
N LEU A 89 -2.52 -21.86 37.83
CA LEU A 89 -1.35 -21.15 37.31
C LEU A 89 -0.95 -21.60 35.91
N GLN A 90 -0.98 -22.90 35.63
CA GLN A 90 -0.72 -23.43 34.28
C GLN A 90 -1.76 -22.93 33.28
N ASP A 91 -3.06 -23.01 33.61
CA ASP A 91 -4.15 -22.51 32.77
C ASP A 91 -3.95 -21.03 32.43
N LEU A 92 -3.49 -20.23 33.40
CA LEU A 92 -3.19 -18.81 33.21
C LEU A 92 -2.02 -18.58 32.26
N GLN A 93 -0.93 -19.34 32.43
CA GLN A 93 0.24 -19.26 31.56
C GLN A 93 -0.08 -19.67 30.13
N GLU A 94 -0.91 -20.70 29.94
CA GLU A 94 -1.37 -21.12 28.62
C GLU A 94 -2.23 -20.04 27.94
N LEU A 95 -3.12 -19.39 28.71
CA LEU A 95 -3.96 -18.31 28.19
C LEU A 95 -3.14 -17.06 27.83
N ASP A 96 -2.15 -16.69 28.63
CA ASP A 96 -1.22 -15.59 28.34
C ASP A 96 -0.44 -15.88 27.03
N LYS A 97 0.09 -17.08 26.90
CA LYS A 97 0.76 -17.52 25.68
C LYS A 97 -0.16 -17.45 24.46
N LYS A 98 -1.43 -17.87 24.63
CA LYS A 98 -2.44 -17.77 23.57
C LYS A 98 -2.73 -16.32 23.20
N ALA A 99 -2.82 -15.40 24.18
CA ALA A 99 -3.00 -13.98 23.93
C ALA A 99 -1.84 -13.38 23.09
N GLN A 100 -0.61 -13.71 23.46
CA GLN A 100 0.58 -13.26 22.73
C GLN A 100 0.62 -13.81 21.30
N GLN A 101 0.33 -15.11 21.11
CA GLN A 101 0.27 -15.74 19.78
C GLN A 101 -0.85 -15.13 18.93
N PHE A 102 -2.01 -14.88 19.52
CA PHE A 102 -3.12 -14.23 18.83
C PHE A 102 -2.75 -12.84 18.35
N ALA A 103 -2.15 -12.00 19.21
CA ALA A 103 -1.71 -10.65 18.84
C ALA A 103 -0.72 -10.67 17.66
N GLN A 104 0.25 -11.60 17.70
CA GLN A 104 1.21 -11.74 16.60
C GLN A 104 0.54 -12.19 15.30
N THR A 105 -0.36 -13.17 15.38
CA THR A 105 -1.08 -13.68 14.21
C THR A 105 -1.99 -12.60 13.61
N ALA A 106 -2.72 -11.85 14.44
CA ALA A 106 -3.58 -10.76 14.02
C ALA A 106 -2.78 -9.66 13.29
N GLN A 107 -1.61 -9.30 13.83
CA GLN A 107 -0.73 -8.33 13.17
C GLN A 107 -0.25 -8.81 11.80
N GLN A 108 0.18 -10.06 11.69
CA GLN A 108 0.62 -10.64 10.41
C GLN A 108 -0.52 -10.71 9.39
N ASP A 109 -1.71 -11.09 9.85
CA ASP A 109 -2.90 -11.16 9.01
C ASP A 109 -3.32 -9.79 8.48
N LEU A 110 -3.32 -8.77 9.34
CA LEU A 110 -3.62 -7.40 8.92
C LEU A 110 -2.62 -6.88 7.89
N GLN A 111 -1.33 -7.13 8.08
CA GLN A 111 -0.30 -6.76 7.10
C GLN A 111 -0.51 -7.49 5.76
N ARG A 112 -0.83 -8.79 5.80
CA ARG A 112 -1.11 -9.57 4.59
C ARG A 112 -2.36 -9.06 3.87
N GLN A 113 -3.44 -8.80 4.59
CA GLN A 113 -4.68 -8.25 4.03
C GLN A 113 -4.45 -6.87 3.44
N GLN A 114 -3.70 -6.00 4.12
CA GLN A 114 -3.33 -4.68 3.60
C GLN A 114 -2.58 -4.80 2.27
N ALA A 115 -1.55 -5.66 2.20
CA ALA A 115 -0.81 -5.87 0.97
C ALA A 115 -1.70 -6.38 -0.17
N GLN A 116 -2.57 -7.38 0.11
CA GLN A 116 -3.47 -7.96 -0.88
C GLN A 116 -4.52 -6.95 -1.39
N LEU A 117 -5.08 -6.13 -0.51
CA LEU A 117 -6.09 -5.14 -0.87
C LEU A 117 -5.50 -3.92 -1.58
N MET A 118 -4.25 -3.56 -1.26
CA MET A 118 -3.56 -2.43 -1.88
C MET A 118 -2.92 -2.76 -3.23
N GLN A 119 -2.60 -4.01 -3.49
CA GLN A 119 -2.00 -4.43 -4.76
C GLN A 119 -2.83 -4.01 -5.98
N PRO A 120 -4.15 -4.30 -6.08
CA PRO A 120 -4.94 -3.90 -7.25
C PRO A 120 -5.05 -2.37 -7.41
N VAL A 121 -5.04 -1.61 -6.31
CA VAL A 121 -5.02 -0.14 -6.34
C VAL A 121 -3.74 0.35 -7.00
N GLN A 122 -2.59 -0.17 -6.57
CA GLN A 122 -1.28 0.19 -7.14
C GLN A 122 -1.18 -0.19 -8.64
N GLU A 123 -1.64 -1.39 -8.99
CA GLU A 123 -1.67 -1.84 -10.40
C GLU A 123 -2.54 -0.94 -11.28
N LYS A 124 -3.70 -0.51 -10.78
CA LYS A 124 -4.61 0.38 -11.51
C LYS A 124 -3.97 1.76 -11.74
N VAL A 125 -3.33 2.34 -10.72
CA VAL A 125 -2.59 3.61 -10.84
C VAL A 125 -1.43 3.46 -11.83
N MET A 126 -0.64 2.41 -11.71
CA MET A 126 0.50 2.17 -12.61
C MET A 126 0.06 2.00 -14.06
N ASN A 127 -1.05 1.31 -14.31
CA ASN A 127 -1.61 1.15 -15.64
C ASN A 127 -2.12 2.47 -16.21
N ALA A 128 -2.74 3.33 -15.39
CA ALA A 128 -3.17 4.66 -15.78
C ALA A 128 -1.97 5.54 -16.17
N ILE A 129 -0.90 5.53 -15.37
CA ILE A 129 0.35 6.26 -15.67
C ILE A 129 0.96 5.78 -17.00
N LYS A 130 1.03 4.45 -17.21
CA LYS A 130 1.53 3.88 -18.48
C LYS A 130 0.69 4.31 -19.67
N SER A 131 -0.64 4.30 -19.54
CA SER A 131 -1.55 4.75 -20.59
C SER A 131 -1.35 6.22 -20.93
N VAL A 132 -1.30 7.09 -19.90
CA VAL A 132 -1.03 8.53 -20.07
C VAL A 132 0.33 8.74 -20.73
N GLY A 133 1.36 8.01 -20.29
CA GLY A 133 2.69 8.07 -20.89
C GLY A 133 2.68 7.77 -22.39
N THR A 134 2.05 6.66 -22.77
CA THR A 134 1.96 6.21 -24.15
C THR A 134 1.12 7.15 -25.01
N GLU A 135 -0.06 7.53 -24.53
CA GLU A 135 -1.02 8.37 -25.28
C GLU A 135 -0.49 9.80 -25.52
N ASN A 136 0.36 10.31 -24.62
CA ASN A 136 0.88 11.68 -24.70
C ASN A 136 2.36 11.76 -25.11
N GLY A 137 2.97 10.63 -25.47
CA GLY A 137 4.35 10.58 -25.98
C GLY A 137 5.41 10.92 -24.93
N PHE A 138 5.17 10.62 -23.66
CA PHE A 138 6.18 10.77 -22.63
C PHE A 138 7.24 9.68 -22.73
N THR A 139 8.50 10.06 -22.61
CA THR A 139 9.64 9.13 -22.52
C THR A 139 9.70 8.48 -21.14
N MET A 140 9.47 9.28 -20.09
CA MET A 140 9.43 8.84 -18.69
C MET A 140 8.46 9.70 -17.89
N ILE A 141 7.78 9.07 -16.90
CA ILE A 141 6.99 9.74 -15.88
C ILE A 141 7.51 9.27 -14.53
N PHE A 142 7.86 10.20 -13.66
CA PHE A 142 8.39 9.94 -12.33
C PHE A 142 7.33 10.28 -11.27
N PRO A 143 7.25 9.51 -10.18
CA PRO A 143 6.52 9.96 -9.01
C PRO A 143 7.11 11.28 -8.48
N GLU A 144 6.25 12.18 -7.98
CA GLU A 144 6.70 13.39 -7.32
C GLU A 144 7.58 13.05 -6.10
N GLY A 145 8.60 13.85 -5.86
CA GLY A 145 9.58 13.62 -4.78
C GLY A 145 10.69 12.60 -5.07
N VAL A 146 10.60 11.82 -6.18
CA VAL A 146 11.68 10.90 -6.58
C VAL A 146 12.84 11.63 -7.24
N PRO A 147 12.65 12.56 -8.19
CA PRO A 147 13.73 13.36 -8.74
C PRO A 147 14.25 14.36 -7.71
N ALA A 148 15.58 14.46 -7.57
CA ALA A 148 16.21 15.48 -6.70
C ALA A 148 15.96 16.91 -7.17
N PHE A 149 15.68 17.10 -8.46
CA PHE A 149 15.37 18.37 -9.09
C PHE A 149 14.40 18.14 -10.26
N VAL A 150 13.43 19.04 -10.42
CA VAL A 150 12.47 19.06 -11.52
C VAL A 150 12.51 20.43 -12.16
N SER A 151 12.84 20.48 -13.46
CA SER A 151 12.82 21.72 -14.25
C SER A 151 11.38 22.13 -14.56
N THR A 152 11.20 23.42 -14.88
CA THR A 152 9.90 23.97 -15.34
C THR A 152 9.41 23.37 -16.66
N ASP A 153 10.29 22.70 -17.41
CA ASP A 153 9.96 22.05 -18.68
C ASP A 153 9.32 20.65 -18.48
N VAL A 154 9.39 20.11 -17.25
CA VAL A 154 8.77 18.81 -16.92
C VAL A 154 7.29 19.03 -16.66
N GLN A 155 6.46 18.26 -17.34
CA GLN A 155 5.01 18.39 -17.25
C GLN A 155 4.46 17.60 -16.05
N ASP A 156 3.65 18.25 -15.22
CA ASP A 156 2.80 17.57 -14.25
C ASP A 156 1.65 16.88 -14.98
N VAL A 157 1.58 15.55 -14.85
CA VAL A 157 0.54 14.71 -15.46
C VAL A 157 -0.50 14.19 -14.47
N THR A 158 -0.48 14.68 -13.23
CA THR A 158 -1.40 14.26 -12.16
C THR A 158 -2.86 14.37 -12.60
N ALA A 159 -3.24 15.48 -13.21
CA ALA A 159 -4.61 15.70 -13.70
C ALA A 159 -5.01 14.71 -14.81
N LEU A 160 -4.07 14.36 -15.71
CA LEU A 160 -4.31 13.38 -16.77
C LEU A 160 -4.50 11.97 -16.19
N VAL A 161 -3.69 11.60 -15.20
CA VAL A 161 -3.80 10.31 -14.51
C VAL A 161 -5.10 10.23 -13.71
N LYS A 162 -5.49 11.30 -12.99
CA LYS A 162 -6.78 11.40 -12.30
C LYS A 162 -7.95 11.20 -13.27
N ALA A 163 -7.94 11.89 -14.38
CA ALA A 163 -8.97 11.75 -15.42
C ALA A 163 -9.06 10.32 -15.94
N LYS A 164 -7.91 9.66 -16.17
CA LYS A 164 -7.83 8.26 -16.62
C LYS A 164 -8.38 7.27 -15.60
N LEU A 165 -8.22 7.56 -14.31
CA LEU A 165 -8.73 6.77 -13.19
C LEU A 165 -10.21 7.08 -12.88
N GLY A 166 -10.77 8.15 -13.41
CA GLY A 166 -12.13 8.61 -13.11
C GLY A 166 -12.28 9.25 -11.74
N VAL A 167 -11.16 9.75 -11.16
CA VAL A 167 -11.15 10.49 -9.89
C VAL A 167 -11.07 12.00 -10.15
N LYS A 168 -11.58 12.82 -9.22
CA LYS A 168 -11.67 14.27 -9.38
C LYS A 168 -10.50 15.01 -8.74
#